data_4876e52fe85182cfefaf6f923bd914be
#
_entry.id   4876e52fe85182cfefaf6f923bd914be
#
_cell.length_a   1.000
_cell.length_b   1.000
_cell.length_c   1.000
_cell.angle_alpha   90.00
_cell.angle_beta   90.00
_cell.angle_gamma   90.00
#
_symmetry.space_group_name_H-M   'P 1'
#
loop_
_entity.id
_entity.type
_entity.pdbx_description
1 polymer ?
#
loop_
_entity_poly.entity_id
_entity_poly.type
_entity_poly.pdbx_seq_one_letter_code
_entity_poly.pdbx_strand_id
1 'polypeptide(L)'
;MTPTSLKAYRSLLFFSPAEAAIFIGNVDESIWIAYEDGTLPIPNEVADKIQELIEWREGKLNTAEDTFCRFKTALPEEYELEMPVLVWYPTLDDWMTLAGREPVMWRPRCSVIAQLCARYNAVVVPFDGPAYAAWLDGRPDGETMRGIWAAEQSA
;
A
#
# COMPACT_ATOMS: atom_id res chain seq x y z
N MET A 1 1.67 2.27 23.25
CA MET A 1 0.83 3.01 22.27
C MET A 1 -0.38 3.59 22.99
N THR A 2 -0.83 4.81 22.62
CA THR A 2 -2.07 5.40 23.19
C THR A 2 -3.26 5.07 22.27
N PRO A 3 -4.52 5.09 22.79
CA PRO A 3 -5.72 4.93 21.97
C PRO A 3 -5.77 5.89 20.76
N THR A 4 -5.45 7.16 21.00
CA THR A 4 -5.41 8.18 19.95
C THR A 4 -4.35 7.89 18.88
N SER A 5 -3.16 7.43 19.28
CA SER A 5 -2.11 7.06 18.32
C SER A 5 -2.46 5.78 17.55
N LEU A 6 -3.11 4.80 18.17
CA LEU A 6 -3.62 3.60 17.47
C LEU A 6 -4.57 4.01 16.34
N LYS A 7 -5.56 4.84 16.67
CA LYS A 7 -6.53 5.36 15.69
C LYS A 7 -5.87 6.15 14.57
N ALA A 8 -4.91 7.00 14.90
CA ALA A 8 -4.17 7.79 13.91
C ALA A 8 -3.35 6.89 12.96
N TYR A 9 -2.63 5.90 13.49
CA TYR A 9 -1.82 4.97 12.69
C TYR A 9 -2.69 4.05 11.83
N ARG A 10 -3.80 3.52 12.38
CA ARG A 10 -4.78 2.77 11.58
C ARG A 10 -5.26 3.59 10.37
N SER A 11 -5.63 4.85 10.63
CA SER A 11 -6.12 5.76 9.57
C SER A 11 -5.03 6.07 8.54
N LEU A 12 -3.78 6.30 8.98
CA LEU A 12 -2.62 6.51 8.11
C LEU A 12 -2.35 5.29 7.22
N LEU A 13 -2.56 4.09 7.74
CA LEU A 13 -2.42 2.82 7.02
C LEU A 13 -3.64 2.46 6.16
N PHE A 14 -4.68 3.30 6.13
CA PHE A 14 -5.93 3.15 5.35
C PHE A 14 -6.84 2.01 5.79
N PHE A 15 -6.64 1.43 6.96
CA PHE A 15 -7.56 0.43 7.48
C PHE A 15 -8.86 1.08 7.99
N SER A 16 -10.00 0.48 7.68
CA SER A 16 -11.21 0.68 8.47
C SER A 16 -11.07 0.00 9.84
N PRO A 17 -11.88 0.36 10.85
CA PRO A 17 -11.87 -0.36 12.13
C PRO A 17 -12.11 -1.86 11.96
N ALA A 18 -13.04 -2.26 11.10
CA ALA A 18 -13.35 -3.66 10.81
C ALA A 18 -12.16 -4.40 10.20
N GLU A 19 -11.47 -3.81 9.20
CA GLU A 19 -10.28 -4.41 8.59
C GLU A 19 -9.14 -4.55 9.61
N ALA A 20 -8.90 -3.54 10.42
CA ALA A 20 -7.87 -3.58 11.44
C ALA A 20 -8.17 -4.63 12.53
N ALA A 21 -9.43 -4.77 12.93
CA ALA A 21 -9.87 -5.82 13.84
C ALA A 21 -9.55 -7.20 13.29
N ILE A 22 -9.85 -7.46 12.00
CA ILE A 22 -9.63 -8.75 11.34
C ILE A 22 -8.13 -9.00 11.11
N PHE A 23 -7.42 -8.08 10.45
CA PHE A 23 -6.08 -8.33 9.93
C PHE A 23 -4.95 -8.07 10.95
N ILE A 24 -5.20 -7.26 11.97
CA ILE A 24 -4.19 -6.87 12.97
C ILE A 24 -4.54 -7.43 14.34
N GLY A 25 -5.79 -7.20 14.79
CA GLY A 25 -6.22 -7.56 16.13
C GLY A 25 -6.66 -9.01 16.29
N ASN A 26 -7.10 -9.65 15.21
CA ASN A 26 -7.81 -10.93 15.22
C ASN A 26 -8.94 -10.96 16.27
N VAL A 27 -9.75 -9.89 16.27
CA VAL A 27 -10.86 -9.63 17.20
C VAL A 27 -12.08 -9.12 16.44
N ASP A 28 -13.21 -9.02 17.14
CA ASP A 28 -14.38 -8.34 16.62
C ASP A 28 -14.14 -6.82 16.52
N GLU A 29 -14.81 -6.16 15.57
CA GLU A 29 -14.70 -4.71 15.37
C GLU A 29 -15.03 -3.91 16.65
N SER A 30 -15.99 -4.37 17.45
CA SER A 30 -16.35 -3.73 18.71
C SER A 30 -15.19 -3.69 19.72
N ILE A 31 -14.36 -4.73 19.74
CA ILE A 31 -13.16 -4.81 20.58
C ILE A 31 -12.10 -3.85 20.06
N TRP A 32 -11.91 -3.77 18.73
CA TRP A 32 -10.99 -2.80 18.14
C TRP A 32 -11.38 -1.37 18.49
N ILE A 33 -12.67 -1.02 18.37
CA ILE A 33 -13.19 0.28 18.74
C ILE A 33 -12.93 0.57 20.23
N ALA A 34 -13.08 -0.43 21.10
CA ALA A 34 -12.78 -0.30 22.53
C ALA A 34 -11.29 -0.05 22.84
N TYR A 35 -10.36 -0.52 21.99
CA TYR A 35 -8.95 -0.12 22.05
C TYR A 35 -8.76 1.35 21.66
N GLU A 36 -9.44 1.81 20.60
CA GLU A 36 -9.30 3.18 20.09
C GLU A 36 -9.98 4.24 20.96
N ASP A 37 -11.01 3.90 21.71
CA ASP A 37 -11.66 4.81 22.67
C ASP A 37 -11.09 4.72 24.10
N GLY A 38 -10.18 3.76 24.35
CA GLY A 38 -9.51 3.58 25.63
C GLY A 38 -10.31 2.81 26.67
N THR A 39 -11.45 2.22 26.30
CA THR A 39 -12.27 1.38 27.18
C THR A 39 -11.56 0.05 27.52
N LEU A 40 -10.78 -0.46 26.57
CA LEU A 40 -9.93 -1.64 26.76
C LEU A 40 -8.45 -1.29 26.56
N PRO A 41 -7.53 -1.97 27.30
CA PRO A 41 -6.11 -1.81 27.06
C PRO A 41 -5.70 -2.39 25.71
N ILE A 42 -4.81 -1.69 24.98
CA ILE A 42 -4.26 -2.16 23.71
C ILE A 42 -3.27 -3.28 23.99
N PRO A 43 -3.44 -4.50 23.43
CA PRO A 43 -2.46 -5.57 23.55
C PRO A 43 -1.12 -5.18 22.94
N ASN A 44 0.00 -5.63 23.51
CA ASN A 44 1.32 -5.35 22.94
C ASN A 44 1.45 -5.88 21.52
N GLU A 45 0.92 -7.06 21.23
CA GLU A 45 0.94 -7.68 19.90
C GLU A 45 0.27 -6.77 18.82
N VAL A 46 -0.83 -6.10 19.18
CA VAL A 46 -1.50 -5.13 18.31
C VAL A 46 -0.63 -3.90 18.12
N ALA A 47 -0.04 -3.38 19.20
CA ALA A 47 0.83 -2.21 19.15
C ALA A 47 2.08 -2.47 18.31
N ASP A 48 2.71 -3.64 18.48
CA ASP A 48 3.90 -4.06 17.74
C ASP A 48 3.58 -4.23 16.26
N LYS A 49 2.44 -4.88 15.94
CA LYS A 49 2.03 -5.07 14.54
C LYS A 49 1.74 -3.75 13.82
N ILE A 50 1.07 -2.81 14.47
CA ILE A 50 0.89 -1.45 13.92
C ILE A 50 2.24 -0.78 13.68
N GLN A 51 3.18 -0.89 14.62
CA GLN A 51 4.50 -0.30 14.48
C GLN A 51 5.28 -0.91 13.30
N GLU A 52 5.26 -2.23 13.13
CA GLU A 52 5.86 -2.92 11.98
C GLU A 52 5.30 -2.39 10.64
N LEU A 53 3.98 -2.21 10.55
CA LEU A 53 3.34 -1.73 9.33
C LEU A 53 3.70 -0.26 9.03
N ILE A 54 3.84 0.57 10.06
CA ILE A 54 4.31 1.96 9.93
C ILE A 54 5.76 1.98 9.44
N GLU A 55 6.64 1.19 10.05
CA GLU A 55 8.05 1.09 9.65
C GLU A 55 8.20 0.58 8.22
N TRP A 56 7.42 -0.43 7.84
CA TRP A 56 7.38 -0.90 6.46
C TRP A 56 6.95 0.21 5.49
N ARG A 57 5.87 0.94 5.83
CA ARG A 57 5.37 2.06 5.03
C ARG A 57 6.43 3.13 4.82
N GLU A 58 7.07 3.58 5.89
CA GLU A 58 8.13 4.58 5.84
C GLU A 58 9.34 4.08 5.03
N GLY A 59 9.73 2.82 5.21
CA GLY A 59 10.79 2.20 4.40
C GLY A 59 10.48 2.22 2.90
N LYS A 60 9.22 1.95 2.50
CA LYS A 60 8.80 2.02 1.09
C LYS A 60 8.83 3.45 0.54
N LEU A 61 8.39 4.42 1.32
CA LEU A 61 8.44 5.83 0.93
C LEU A 61 9.87 6.32 0.77
N ASN A 62 10.76 6.01 1.70
CA ASN A 62 12.18 6.37 1.63
C ASN A 62 12.86 5.74 0.40
N THR A 63 12.59 4.45 0.11
CA THR A 63 13.10 3.79 -1.08
C THR A 63 12.63 4.46 -2.37
N ALA A 64 11.35 4.85 -2.44
CA ALA A 64 10.80 5.54 -3.59
C ALA A 64 11.43 6.92 -3.76
N GLU A 65 11.63 7.67 -2.67
CA GLU A 65 12.28 8.98 -2.68
C GLU A 65 13.73 8.90 -3.17
N ASP A 66 14.50 7.96 -2.63
CA ASP A 66 15.89 7.72 -3.04
C ASP A 66 15.98 7.38 -4.54
N THR A 67 15.05 6.55 -5.02
CA THR A 67 14.97 6.16 -6.41
C THR A 67 14.66 7.37 -7.29
N PHE A 68 13.65 8.16 -6.92
CA PHE A 68 13.26 9.36 -7.64
C PHE A 68 14.39 10.40 -7.70
N CYS A 69 15.07 10.65 -6.56
CA CYS A 69 16.20 11.57 -6.48
C CYS A 69 17.37 11.13 -7.38
N ARG A 70 17.69 9.83 -7.41
CA ARG A 70 18.75 9.29 -8.29
C ARG A 70 18.43 9.49 -9.76
N PHE A 71 17.21 9.19 -10.19
CA PHE A 71 16.79 9.39 -11.58
C PHE A 71 16.84 10.87 -11.95
N LYS A 72 16.31 11.75 -11.11
CA LYS A 72 16.35 13.19 -11.36
C LYS A 72 17.78 13.75 -11.48
N THR A 73 18.72 13.23 -10.69
CA THR A 73 20.12 13.66 -10.74
C THR A 73 20.88 13.08 -11.95
N ALA A 74 20.47 11.92 -12.44
CA ALA A 74 21.12 11.22 -13.55
C ALA A 74 20.67 11.74 -14.94
N LEU A 75 19.49 12.39 -15.03
CA LEU A 75 18.96 12.92 -16.26
C LEU A 75 19.55 14.31 -16.54
N PRO A 76 19.90 14.63 -17.81
CA PRO A 76 20.20 16.00 -18.23
C PRO A 76 19.02 16.94 -17.94
N GLU A 77 19.30 18.24 -17.67
CA GLU A 77 18.26 19.23 -17.33
C GLU A 77 17.15 19.39 -18.38
N GLU A 78 17.44 19.04 -19.63
CA GLU A 78 16.50 19.09 -20.75
C GLU A 78 15.49 17.94 -20.81
N TYR A 79 15.67 16.90 -20.01
CA TYR A 79 14.75 15.75 -19.92
C TYR A 79 13.82 15.89 -18.74
N GLU A 80 12.51 15.87 -19.01
CA GLU A 80 11.51 15.71 -17.94
C GLU A 80 11.54 14.27 -17.44
N LEU A 81 11.56 14.11 -16.10
CA LEU A 81 11.43 12.81 -15.47
C LEU A 81 10.01 12.29 -15.68
N GLU A 82 9.86 11.18 -16.40
CA GLU A 82 8.56 10.51 -16.49
C GLU A 82 8.09 10.08 -15.11
N MET A 83 6.83 10.39 -14.82
CA MET A 83 6.27 10.05 -13.52
C MET A 83 6.04 8.54 -13.39
N PRO A 84 6.31 7.95 -12.22
CA PRO A 84 6.11 6.52 -12.04
C PRO A 84 4.64 6.16 -12.19
N VAL A 85 4.38 5.07 -12.91
CA VAL A 85 3.06 4.46 -13.03
C VAL A 85 2.92 3.37 -11.99
N LEU A 86 1.86 3.43 -11.19
CA LEU A 86 1.62 2.54 -10.07
C LEU A 86 0.32 1.78 -10.24
N VAL A 87 0.33 0.48 -9.92
CA VAL A 87 -0.87 -0.35 -9.96
C VAL A 87 -1.67 -0.15 -8.68
N TRP A 88 -2.94 0.22 -8.82
CA TRP A 88 -3.91 0.28 -7.74
C TRP A 88 -4.78 -0.97 -7.73
N TYR A 89 -4.87 -1.64 -6.60
CA TYR A 89 -5.74 -2.80 -6.42
C TYR A 89 -7.04 -2.36 -5.75
N PRO A 90 -8.16 -2.26 -6.50
CA PRO A 90 -9.42 -1.74 -5.98
C PRO A 90 -9.99 -2.58 -4.84
N THR A 91 -9.81 -3.89 -4.91
CA THR A 91 -10.33 -4.84 -3.91
C THR A 91 -9.22 -5.69 -3.30
N LEU A 92 -9.52 -6.30 -2.15
CA LEU A 92 -8.63 -7.29 -1.55
C LEU A 92 -8.45 -8.51 -2.47
N ASP A 93 -9.49 -8.91 -3.17
CA ASP A 93 -9.43 -10.04 -4.10
C ASP A 93 -8.45 -9.75 -5.24
N ASP A 94 -8.49 -8.54 -5.82
CA ASP A 94 -7.51 -8.12 -6.83
C ASP A 94 -6.07 -8.14 -6.28
N TRP A 95 -5.89 -7.68 -5.04
CA TRP A 95 -4.59 -7.73 -4.36
C TRP A 95 -4.08 -9.16 -4.22
N MET A 96 -4.95 -10.09 -3.80
CA MET A 96 -4.59 -11.49 -3.52
C MET A 96 -4.38 -12.35 -4.78
N THR A 97 -4.62 -11.82 -5.98
CA THR A 97 -4.36 -12.55 -7.24
C THR A 97 -2.88 -12.85 -7.48
N LEU A 98 -1.95 -12.11 -6.86
CA LEU A 98 -0.53 -12.42 -6.94
C LEU A 98 -0.08 -13.28 -5.76
N ALA A 99 0.50 -14.43 -6.07
CA ALA A 99 0.98 -15.38 -5.05
C ALA A 99 2.02 -14.74 -4.10
N GLY A 100 1.97 -15.14 -2.84
CA GLY A 100 2.88 -14.65 -1.80
C GLY A 100 2.48 -13.32 -1.16
N ARG A 101 1.37 -12.73 -1.55
CA ARG A 101 0.84 -11.52 -0.90
C ARG A 101 0.05 -11.87 0.36
N GLU A 102 0.14 -11.00 1.35
CA GLU A 102 -0.61 -11.09 2.60
C GLU A 102 -1.76 -10.07 2.60
N PRO A 103 -2.98 -10.45 3.09
CA PRO A 103 -4.12 -9.55 3.14
C PRO A 103 -3.84 -8.25 3.91
N VAL A 104 -3.11 -8.34 5.03
CA VAL A 104 -2.75 -7.20 5.88
C VAL A 104 -1.92 -6.14 5.15
N MET A 105 -1.20 -6.50 4.10
CA MET A 105 -0.35 -5.57 3.34
C MET A 105 -1.10 -4.75 2.29
N TRP A 106 -2.35 -5.08 1.98
CA TRP A 106 -3.12 -4.38 0.96
C TRP A 106 -3.32 -2.89 1.29
N ARG A 107 -3.85 -2.58 2.47
CA ARG A 107 -4.12 -1.19 2.88
C ARG A 107 -2.85 -0.35 3.09
N PRO A 108 -1.80 -0.85 3.76
CA PRO A 108 -0.52 -0.14 3.83
C PRO A 108 0.04 0.21 2.45
N ARG A 109 -0.05 -0.71 1.46
CA ARG A 109 0.36 -0.41 0.09
C ARG A 109 -0.49 0.70 -0.54
N CYS A 110 -1.82 0.69 -0.34
CA CYS A 110 -2.69 1.77 -0.80
C CYS A 110 -2.26 3.12 -0.23
N SER A 111 -1.89 3.18 1.05
CA SER A 111 -1.43 4.41 1.70
C SER A 111 -0.09 4.92 1.15
N VAL A 112 0.84 4.01 0.79
CA VAL A 112 2.09 4.37 0.10
C VAL A 112 1.80 4.96 -1.27
N ILE A 113 0.96 4.30 -2.09
CA ILE A 113 0.59 4.77 -3.42
C ILE A 113 -0.04 6.17 -3.35
N ALA A 114 -1.01 6.37 -2.44
CA ALA A 114 -1.65 7.67 -2.27
C ALA A 114 -0.65 8.78 -1.91
N GLN A 115 0.34 8.48 -1.06
CA GLN A 115 1.40 9.43 -0.71
C GLN A 115 2.31 9.74 -1.91
N LEU A 116 2.66 8.74 -2.72
CA LEU A 116 3.47 8.95 -3.93
C LEU A 116 2.73 9.78 -4.98
N CYS A 117 1.41 9.56 -5.14
CA CYS A 117 0.57 10.41 -5.98
C CYS A 117 0.57 11.86 -5.50
N ALA A 118 0.37 12.09 -4.20
CA ALA A 118 0.32 13.43 -3.63
C ALA A 118 1.68 14.15 -3.70
N ARG A 119 2.80 13.42 -3.56
CA ARG A 119 4.15 14.00 -3.46
C ARG A 119 4.82 14.16 -4.82
N TYR A 120 4.63 13.19 -5.72
CA TYR A 120 5.36 13.09 -6.98
C TYR A 120 4.45 13.12 -8.21
N ASN A 121 3.15 13.34 -8.01
CA ASN A 121 2.16 13.30 -9.09
C ASN A 121 2.20 11.98 -9.89
N ALA A 122 2.46 10.86 -9.19
CA ALA A 122 2.52 9.52 -9.78
C ALA A 122 1.19 9.16 -10.46
N VAL A 123 1.26 8.51 -11.61
CA VAL A 123 0.08 8.03 -12.33
C VAL A 123 -0.38 6.70 -11.72
N VAL A 124 -1.69 6.54 -11.56
CA VAL A 124 -2.28 5.35 -10.97
C VAL A 124 -3.18 4.66 -11.96
N VAL A 125 -2.93 3.37 -12.19
CA VAL A 125 -3.75 2.51 -13.05
C VAL A 125 -4.47 1.47 -12.19
N PRO A 126 -5.80 1.43 -12.19
CA PRO A 126 -6.54 0.40 -11.47
C PRO A 126 -6.28 -0.97 -12.10
N PHE A 127 -6.03 -1.98 -11.26
CA PHE A 127 -5.83 -3.34 -11.72
C PHE A 127 -7.14 -3.92 -12.27
N ASP A 128 -7.09 -4.41 -13.49
CA ASP A 128 -8.15 -5.15 -14.16
C ASP A 128 -7.65 -6.58 -14.42
N GLY A 129 -8.09 -7.53 -13.61
CA GLY A 129 -7.61 -8.92 -13.68
C GLY A 129 -7.83 -9.58 -15.03
N PRO A 130 -9.03 -9.51 -15.63
CA PRO A 130 -9.31 -10.02 -16.98
C PRO A 130 -8.43 -9.37 -18.06
N ALA A 131 -8.31 -8.06 -18.09
CA ALA A 131 -7.47 -7.34 -19.07
C ALA A 131 -5.99 -7.69 -18.88
N TYR A 132 -5.53 -7.76 -17.63
CA TYR A 132 -4.15 -8.17 -17.32
C TYR A 132 -3.86 -9.60 -17.75
N ALA A 133 -4.76 -10.55 -17.48
CA ALA A 133 -4.59 -11.95 -17.87
C ALA A 133 -4.49 -12.11 -19.40
N ALA A 134 -5.31 -11.38 -20.15
CA ALA A 134 -5.25 -11.36 -21.61
C ALA A 134 -3.92 -10.78 -22.13
N TRP A 135 -3.45 -9.69 -21.50
CA TRP A 135 -2.16 -9.07 -21.85
C TRP A 135 -0.97 -9.96 -21.48
N LEU A 136 -1.06 -10.66 -20.32
CA LEU A 136 0.01 -11.53 -19.81
C LEU A 136 0.27 -12.71 -20.76
N ASP A 137 -0.77 -13.25 -21.40
CA ASP A 137 -0.70 -14.29 -22.42
C ASP A 137 0.17 -15.49 -22.02
N GLY A 138 -0.08 -16.02 -20.80
CA GLY A 138 0.64 -17.17 -20.27
C GLY A 138 2.08 -16.91 -19.79
N ARG A 139 2.57 -15.68 -19.85
CA ARG A 139 3.88 -15.29 -19.28
C ARG A 139 3.84 -15.39 -17.75
N PRO A 140 4.99 -15.60 -17.08
CA PRO A 140 5.05 -15.61 -15.62
C PRO A 140 4.54 -14.28 -15.02
N ASP A 141 3.61 -14.37 -14.05
CA ASP A 141 3.11 -13.20 -13.32
C ASP A 141 4.12 -12.72 -12.25
N GLY A 142 4.11 -11.42 -11.98
CA GLY A 142 4.95 -10.81 -10.94
C GLY A 142 4.76 -9.30 -10.87
N GLU A 143 5.27 -8.68 -9.81
CA GLU A 143 5.17 -7.23 -9.58
C GLU A 143 5.71 -6.42 -10.78
N THR A 144 6.83 -6.87 -11.37
CA THR A 144 7.44 -6.22 -12.55
C THR A 144 6.49 -6.26 -13.75
N MET A 145 5.88 -7.43 -14.02
CA MET A 145 4.96 -7.58 -15.15
C MET A 145 3.69 -6.72 -14.97
N ARG A 146 3.18 -6.65 -13.76
CA ARG A 146 2.04 -5.78 -13.44
C ARG A 146 2.37 -4.30 -13.59
N GLY A 147 3.59 -3.91 -13.24
CA GLY A 147 4.10 -2.56 -13.47
C GLY A 147 4.23 -2.21 -14.96
N ILE A 148 4.78 -3.13 -15.78
CA ILE A 148 4.88 -2.94 -17.24
C ILE A 148 3.49 -2.82 -17.88
N TRP A 149 2.57 -3.71 -17.52
CA TRP A 149 1.20 -3.64 -17.99
C TRP A 149 0.54 -2.30 -17.66
N ALA A 150 0.68 -1.83 -16.44
CA ALA A 150 0.11 -0.54 -16.03
C ALA A 150 0.72 0.62 -16.81
N ALA A 151 2.03 0.61 -17.07
CA ALA A 151 2.68 1.64 -17.87
C ALA A 151 2.13 1.68 -19.30
N GLU A 152 1.88 0.54 -19.93
CA GLU A 152 1.25 0.46 -21.25
C GLU A 152 -0.22 0.93 -21.25
N GLN A 153 -0.96 0.78 -20.11
CA GLN A 153 -2.33 1.27 -20.02
C GLN A 153 -2.40 2.79 -19.78
N SER A 154 -1.31 3.41 -19.37
CA SER A 154 -1.25 4.85 -19.06
C SER A 154 -0.73 5.70 -20.24
N ALA A 155 -0.23 5.06 -21.28
CA ALA A 155 0.26 5.71 -22.51
C ALA A 155 -0.90 6.01 -23.45
#